data_4450de753aaf15bc8c945b3174cab5d7
#
_entry.id   4450de753aaf15bc8c945b3174cab5d7
#
_cell.length_a   1.000
_cell.length_b   1.000
_cell.length_c   1.000
_cell.angle_alpha   90.00
_cell.angle_beta   90.00
_cell.angle_gamma   90.00
#
_symmetry.space_group_name_H-M   'P 1'
#
loop_
_entity.id
_entity.type
_entity.pdbx_description
1 polymer ?
#
loop_
_entity_poly.entity_id
_entity_poly.type
_entity_poly.pdbx_seq_one_letter_code
_entity_poly.pdbx_strand_id
1 'polypeptide(L)'
;AQVLQQRGGAPIRIDIEGADQLHLSRPDVMLEAATTSFQLHLQVPFEQAGRYYNASLISCAPLLAAAVNSPLLFGKRLWQETRVPLFEQSVELGGYAGLADPTLRRVTFGRGYVANSPLELFAENLEHYSVLLPMPQEEAPTRYPHLRLHNGAIWRWVRPLIGFDDAGQAH
;
A
#
# COMPACT_ATOMS: atom_id res chain seq x y z
N ALA A 1 -12.84 -9.60 1.87
CA ALA A 1 -13.98 -9.53 2.81
C ALA A 1 -13.90 -8.25 3.67
N GLN A 2 -12.82 -7.98 4.42
CA GLN A 2 -12.71 -6.84 5.36
C GLN A 2 -12.83 -5.46 4.69
N VAL A 3 -12.23 -5.26 3.52
CA VAL A 3 -12.37 -4.02 2.74
C VAL A 3 -13.85 -3.71 2.47
N LEU A 4 -14.60 -4.69 1.96
CA LEU A 4 -16.03 -4.53 1.68
C LEU A 4 -16.86 -4.32 2.95
N GLN A 5 -16.51 -4.99 4.04
CA GLN A 5 -17.16 -4.80 5.33
C GLN A 5 -16.99 -3.35 5.82
N GLN A 6 -15.78 -2.80 5.75
CA GLN A 6 -15.53 -1.42 6.13
C GLN A 6 -16.21 -0.41 5.19
N ARG A 7 -16.50 -0.81 3.96
CA ARG A 7 -17.30 -0.04 3.00
C ARG A 7 -18.82 -0.15 3.23
N GLY A 8 -19.27 -0.84 4.27
CA GLY A 8 -20.70 -1.10 4.47
C GLY A 8 -21.35 -1.94 3.35
N GLY A 9 -20.56 -2.76 2.66
CA GLY A 9 -21.00 -3.57 1.51
C GLY A 9 -21.08 -2.80 0.18
N ALA A 10 -20.71 -1.53 0.14
CA ALA A 10 -20.74 -0.76 -1.10
C ALA A 10 -19.73 -1.33 -2.12
N PRO A 11 -20.11 -1.41 -3.42
CA PRO A 11 -19.24 -1.98 -4.44
C PRO A 11 -17.97 -1.13 -4.66
N ILE A 12 -16.90 -1.80 -5.10
CA ILE A 12 -15.70 -1.14 -5.59
C ILE A 12 -16.02 -0.49 -6.94
N ARG A 13 -15.71 0.78 -7.06
CA ARG A 13 -15.84 1.53 -8.31
C ARG A 13 -14.47 1.81 -8.88
N ILE A 14 -14.29 1.48 -10.15
CA ILE A 14 -13.09 1.78 -10.93
C ILE A 14 -13.49 2.80 -11.98
N ASP A 15 -12.82 3.91 -11.97
CA ASP A 15 -13.04 5.01 -12.89
C ASP A 15 -11.69 5.54 -13.37
N ILE A 16 -11.27 5.11 -14.57
CA ILE A 16 -9.96 5.43 -15.13
C ILE A 16 -10.17 6.09 -16.48
N GLU A 17 -9.76 7.35 -16.59
CA GLU A 17 -9.75 8.12 -17.82
C GLU A 17 -8.34 8.15 -18.40
N GLY A 18 -8.21 7.78 -19.68
CA GLY A 18 -6.99 7.82 -20.45
C GLY A 18 -7.29 8.17 -21.89
N ALA A 19 -6.70 7.45 -22.86
CA ALA A 19 -7.10 7.57 -24.26
C ALA A 19 -8.54 7.04 -24.48
N ASP A 20 -8.92 6.00 -23.74
CA ASP A 20 -10.28 5.51 -23.56
C ASP A 20 -10.75 5.79 -22.12
N GLN A 21 -12.00 5.43 -21.84
CA GLN A 21 -12.59 5.48 -20.49
C GLN A 21 -13.00 4.10 -20.04
N LEU A 22 -12.70 3.77 -18.78
CA LEU A 22 -13.09 2.53 -18.13
C LEU A 22 -13.88 2.83 -16.86
N HIS A 23 -15.16 2.47 -16.86
CA HIS A 23 -16.03 2.56 -15.70
C HIS A 23 -16.51 1.15 -15.33
N LEU A 24 -16.17 0.69 -14.13
CA LEU A 24 -16.56 -0.61 -13.62
C LEU A 24 -17.10 -0.48 -12.19
N SER A 25 -18.05 -1.36 -11.85
CA SER A 25 -18.53 -1.53 -10.49
C SER A 25 -18.50 -3.02 -10.15
N ARG A 26 -17.81 -3.39 -9.06
CA ARG A 26 -17.62 -4.79 -8.66
C ARG A 26 -18.01 -5.00 -7.20
N PRO A 27 -18.71 -6.11 -6.91
CA PRO A 27 -19.08 -6.46 -5.53
C PRO A 27 -17.92 -7.10 -4.74
N ASP A 28 -16.74 -7.19 -5.33
CA ASP A 28 -15.56 -7.86 -4.78
C ASP A 28 -14.27 -7.08 -5.08
N VAL A 29 -13.18 -7.47 -4.42
CA VAL A 29 -11.84 -6.88 -4.58
C VAL A 29 -10.97 -7.62 -5.60
N MET A 30 -11.54 -8.49 -6.42
CA MET A 30 -10.77 -9.36 -7.34
C MET A 30 -10.04 -8.58 -8.43
N LEU A 31 -10.42 -7.34 -8.71
CA LEU A 31 -9.70 -6.50 -9.67
C LEU A 31 -8.26 -6.19 -9.24
N GLU A 32 -7.99 -6.22 -7.93
CA GLU A 32 -6.61 -6.11 -7.42
C GLU A 32 -5.70 -7.20 -8.00
N ALA A 33 -6.22 -8.41 -8.21
CA ALA A 33 -5.45 -9.51 -8.80
C ALA A 33 -4.96 -9.24 -10.25
N ALA A 34 -5.55 -8.27 -10.95
CA ALA A 34 -5.07 -7.83 -12.25
C ALA A 34 -3.86 -6.88 -12.17
N THR A 35 -3.47 -6.45 -10.97
CA THR A 35 -2.35 -5.54 -10.75
C THR A 35 -1.06 -6.29 -10.43
N THR A 36 -0.64 -7.20 -11.32
CA THR A 36 0.65 -7.86 -11.14
C THR A 36 1.77 -6.84 -10.97
N SER A 37 2.62 -7.04 -9.96
CA SER A 37 3.64 -6.09 -9.60
C SER A 37 5.02 -6.75 -9.47
N PHE A 38 6.05 -5.93 -9.50
CA PHE A 38 7.42 -6.29 -9.18
C PHE A 38 7.83 -5.55 -7.91
N GLN A 39 8.40 -6.27 -6.95
CA GLN A 39 8.84 -5.71 -5.68
C GLN A 39 10.34 -5.93 -5.50
N LEU A 40 11.05 -4.89 -5.09
CA LEU A 40 12.45 -4.95 -4.69
C LEU A 40 12.52 -4.88 -3.17
N HIS A 41 13.12 -5.88 -2.56
CA HIS A 41 13.38 -5.92 -1.12
C HIS A 41 14.84 -5.61 -0.86
N LEU A 42 15.10 -4.57 -0.06
CA LEU A 42 16.43 -4.17 0.35
C LEU A 42 16.55 -4.40 1.86
N GLN A 43 17.50 -5.23 2.26
CA GLN A 43 17.89 -5.33 3.66
C GLN A 43 18.97 -4.27 3.94
N VAL A 44 18.71 -3.43 4.94
CA VAL A 44 19.59 -2.33 5.28
C VAL A 44 19.73 -2.21 6.80
N PRO A 45 20.88 -1.75 7.32
CA PRO A 45 21.02 -1.46 8.75
C PRO A 45 19.98 -0.42 9.19
N PHE A 46 19.46 -0.59 10.41
CA PHE A 46 18.42 0.30 10.97
C PHE A 46 18.83 1.78 10.94
N GLU A 47 20.09 2.08 11.25
CA GLU A 47 20.64 3.45 11.27
C GLU A 47 20.63 4.12 9.89
N GLN A 48 20.60 3.32 8.84
CA GLN A 48 20.58 3.81 7.46
C GLN A 48 19.18 3.73 6.82
N ALA A 49 18.23 3.07 7.47
CA ALA A 49 16.91 2.77 6.89
C ALA A 49 16.16 4.03 6.42
N GLY A 50 16.21 5.13 7.18
CA GLY A 50 15.61 6.40 6.78
C GLY A 50 16.22 6.98 5.50
N ARG A 51 17.54 6.90 5.36
CA ARG A 51 18.24 7.35 4.13
C ARG A 51 17.86 6.50 2.92
N TYR A 52 17.84 5.18 3.06
CA TYR A 52 17.44 4.28 1.98
C TYR A 52 15.97 4.45 1.60
N TYR A 53 15.10 4.63 2.60
CA TYR A 53 13.69 4.92 2.36
C TYR A 53 13.51 6.20 1.53
N ASN A 54 14.15 7.29 1.94
CA ASN A 54 14.08 8.57 1.23
C ASN A 54 14.64 8.48 -0.19
N ALA A 55 15.76 7.79 -0.37
CA ALA A 55 16.34 7.55 -1.69
C ALA A 55 15.41 6.73 -2.58
N SER A 56 14.74 5.73 -2.01
CA SER A 56 13.74 4.91 -2.73
C SER A 56 12.55 5.74 -3.18
N LEU A 57 12.03 6.64 -2.33
CA LEU A 57 10.97 7.57 -2.73
C LEU A 57 11.35 8.43 -3.94
N ILE A 58 12.56 9.00 -3.91
CA ILE A 58 13.07 9.81 -5.02
C ILE A 58 13.21 8.98 -6.30
N SER A 59 13.64 7.73 -6.15
CA SER A 59 13.86 6.81 -7.28
C SER A 59 12.57 6.30 -7.92
N CYS A 60 11.43 6.35 -7.25
CA CYS A 60 10.15 5.83 -7.77
C CYS A 60 9.76 6.46 -9.11
N ALA A 61 9.87 7.78 -9.24
CA ALA A 61 9.45 8.47 -10.47
C ALA A 61 10.30 8.08 -11.69
N PRO A 62 11.64 8.13 -11.67
CA PRO A 62 12.45 7.72 -12.83
C PRO A 62 12.34 6.22 -13.11
N LEU A 63 12.23 5.37 -12.07
CA LEU A 63 12.04 3.93 -12.27
C LEU A 63 10.69 3.63 -12.93
N LEU A 64 9.61 4.28 -12.48
CA LEU A 64 8.30 4.13 -13.11
C LEU A 64 8.36 4.58 -14.57
N ALA A 65 8.94 5.75 -14.86
CA ALA A 65 9.04 6.26 -16.21
C ALA A 65 9.80 5.31 -17.17
N ALA A 66 10.81 4.57 -16.65
CA ALA A 66 11.55 3.59 -17.41
C ALA A 66 10.85 2.23 -17.58
N ALA A 67 9.94 1.88 -16.66
CA ALA A 67 9.36 0.54 -16.55
C ALA A 67 7.87 0.45 -16.93
N VAL A 68 7.23 1.55 -17.32
CA VAL A 68 5.81 1.54 -17.71
C VAL A 68 5.54 0.59 -18.87
N ASN A 69 4.58 -0.31 -18.71
CA ASN A 69 4.27 -1.35 -19.70
C ASN A 69 2.84 -1.90 -19.64
N SER A 70 1.90 -1.16 -19.03
CA SER A 70 0.52 -1.62 -18.87
C SER A 70 -0.53 -0.65 -19.42
N PRO A 71 -0.49 -0.32 -20.72
CA PRO A 71 -1.40 0.67 -21.29
C PRO A 71 -2.82 0.14 -21.56
N LEU A 72 -3.03 -1.16 -21.47
CA LEU A 72 -4.30 -1.80 -21.84
C LEU A 72 -4.93 -2.54 -20.67
N LEU A 73 -6.24 -2.32 -20.47
CA LEU A 73 -7.05 -3.08 -19.52
C LEU A 73 -8.44 -3.32 -20.11
N PHE A 74 -8.89 -4.58 -20.14
CA PHE A 74 -10.19 -5.00 -20.72
C PHE A 74 -10.46 -4.43 -22.11
N GLY A 75 -9.44 -4.40 -22.96
CA GLY A 75 -9.54 -3.87 -24.34
C GLY A 75 -9.58 -2.34 -24.44
N LYS A 76 -9.41 -1.62 -23.33
CA LYS A 76 -9.32 -0.16 -23.28
C LYS A 76 -7.87 0.30 -23.19
N ARG A 77 -7.52 1.35 -23.92
CA ARG A 77 -6.24 2.02 -23.84
C ARG A 77 -6.35 3.17 -22.83
N LEU A 78 -5.66 3.03 -21.70
CA LEU A 78 -5.77 3.93 -20.55
C LEU A 78 -4.45 4.67 -20.30
N TRP A 79 -3.88 4.56 -19.11
CA TRP A 79 -2.60 5.16 -18.77
C TRP A 79 -1.45 4.31 -19.29
N GLN A 80 -0.24 4.86 -19.40
CA GLN A 80 0.96 4.07 -19.71
C GLN A 80 1.24 3.02 -18.63
N GLU A 81 0.81 3.29 -17.40
CA GLU A 81 0.84 2.37 -16.27
C GLU A 81 -0.54 2.31 -15.58
N THR A 82 -1.48 1.61 -16.22
CA THR A 82 -2.86 1.47 -15.74
C THR A 82 -2.98 0.72 -14.41
N ARG A 83 -1.97 -0.10 -14.05
CA ARG A 83 -1.97 -0.83 -12.78
C ARG A 83 -1.97 0.11 -11.57
N VAL A 84 -1.39 1.31 -11.69
CA VAL A 84 -1.38 2.29 -10.60
C VAL A 84 -2.80 2.71 -10.20
N PRO A 85 -3.61 3.38 -11.05
CA PRO A 85 -4.96 3.77 -10.68
C PRO A 85 -5.87 2.58 -10.42
N LEU A 86 -5.64 1.43 -11.07
CA LEU A 86 -6.41 0.21 -10.81
C LEU A 86 -6.18 -0.29 -9.39
N PHE A 87 -4.92 -0.37 -8.95
CA PHE A 87 -4.60 -0.82 -7.58
C PHE A 87 -5.16 0.14 -6.54
N GLU A 88 -4.93 1.46 -6.69
CA GLU A 88 -5.43 2.47 -5.77
C GLU A 88 -6.95 2.35 -5.56
N GLN A 89 -7.71 2.21 -6.65
CA GLN A 89 -9.16 2.16 -6.60
C GLN A 89 -9.71 0.78 -6.16
N SER A 90 -9.01 -0.32 -6.48
CA SER A 90 -9.45 -1.68 -6.13
C SER A 90 -9.50 -1.95 -4.64
N VAL A 91 -8.67 -1.27 -3.84
CA VAL A 91 -8.56 -1.46 -2.39
C VAL A 91 -8.97 -0.23 -1.59
N GLU A 92 -9.56 0.76 -2.24
CA GLU A 92 -9.99 2.00 -1.59
C GLU A 92 -11.15 1.73 -0.63
N LEU A 93 -11.01 2.21 0.61
CA LEU A 93 -12.06 2.10 1.62
C LEU A 93 -13.17 3.16 1.44
N GLY A 94 -12.88 4.23 0.71
CA GLY A 94 -13.77 5.39 0.59
C GLY A 94 -13.84 6.20 1.88
N GLY A 95 -14.54 7.32 1.88
CA GLY A 95 -14.77 8.17 3.06
C GLY A 95 -15.75 7.56 4.07
N TYR A 96 -15.55 6.29 4.46
CA TYR A 96 -16.45 5.58 5.36
C TYR A 96 -16.13 5.87 6.82
N ALA A 97 -17.19 5.83 7.65
CA ALA A 97 -17.10 6.06 9.09
C ALA A 97 -16.04 5.12 9.72
N GLY A 98 -15.06 5.71 10.42
CA GLY A 98 -14.00 4.97 11.11
C GLY A 98 -12.57 5.23 10.60
N LEU A 99 -12.39 6.01 9.52
CA LEU A 99 -11.09 6.55 9.18
C LEU A 99 -10.87 7.85 9.95
N ALA A 100 -9.70 7.99 10.56
CA ALA A 100 -9.30 9.23 11.24
C ALA A 100 -9.27 10.40 10.25
N ASP A 101 -8.94 10.10 8.97
CA ASP A 101 -8.99 11.04 7.87
C ASP A 101 -9.57 10.31 6.63
N PRO A 102 -10.77 10.69 6.15
CA PRO A 102 -11.41 10.07 5.00
C PRO A 102 -10.67 10.33 3.68
N THR A 103 -9.70 11.25 3.65
CA THR A 103 -8.88 11.54 2.47
C THR A 103 -7.66 10.63 2.37
N LEU A 104 -7.30 9.93 3.45
CA LEU A 104 -6.13 9.06 3.48
C LEU A 104 -6.40 7.72 2.79
N ARG A 105 -5.72 7.54 1.67
CA ARG A 105 -5.74 6.28 0.92
C ARG A 105 -4.70 5.32 1.49
N ARG A 106 -5.04 4.02 1.53
CA ARG A 106 -4.10 2.97 1.97
C ARG A 106 -3.00 2.69 0.96
N VAL A 107 -3.27 2.91 -0.33
CA VAL A 107 -2.23 2.94 -1.37
C VAL A 107 -1.67 4.34 -1.42
N THR A 108 -0.42 4.52 -1.01
CA THR A 108 0.13 5.85 -0.74
C THR A 108 1.65 5.88 -0.76
N PHE A 109 2.24 7.04 -0.92
CA PHE A 109 3.65 7.31 -0.62
C PHE A 109 3.87 7.70 0.86
N GLY A 110 2.81 7.87 1.65
CA GLY A 110 2.87 8.43 2.99
C GLY A 110 2.92 9.96 2.99
N ARG A 111 3.23 10.54 4.14
CA ARG A 111 3.22 12.00 4.33
C ARG A 111 4.51 12.70 3.88
N GLY A 112 5.57 11.95 3.63
CA GLY A 112 6.82 12.55 3.17
C GLY A 112 8.07 11.74 3.51
N TYR A 113 9.19 12.45 3.59
CA TYR A 113 10.48 11.88 3.92
C TYR A 113 10.60 11.61 5.43
N VAL A 114 11.36 10.56 5.75
CA VAL A 114 11.80 10.30 7.12
C VAL A 114 12.83 11.35 7.51
N ALA A 115 12.62 12.01 8.65
CA ALA A 115 13.50 13.06 9.13
C ALA A 115 14.58 12.53 10.11
N ASN A 116 14.17 11.76 11.10
CA ASN A 116 15.06 11.32 12.17
C ASN A 116 15.15 9.79 12.28
N SER A 117 14.04 9.08 12.16
CA SER A 117 13.98 7.65 12.41
C SER A 117 12.95 6.95 11.53
N PRO A 118 13.24 5.73 11.00
CA PRO A 118 12.25 4.94 10.27
C PRO A 118 11.01 4.58 11.10
N LEU A 119 11.08 4.72 12.43
CA LEU A 119 9.92 4.55 13.33
C LEU A 119 8.81 5.57 13.05
N GLU A 120 9.12 6.73 12.46
CA GLU A 120 8.13 7.72 12.04
C GLU A 120 7.07 7.13 11.10
N LEU A 121 7.46 6.17 10.26
CA LEU A 121 6.54 5.51 9.32
C LEU A 121 5.53 4.62 10.04
N PHE A 122 5.96 3.96 11.10
CA PHE A 122 5.06 3.13 11.93
C PHE A 122 4.17 3.99 12.83
N ALA A 123 4.70 5.09 13.35
CA ALA A 123 3.93 6.08 14.11
C ALA A 123 2.82 6.67 13.23
N GLU A 124 3.14 7.09 12.02
CA GLU A 124 2.16 7.56 11.03
C GLU A 124 1.06 6.53 10.75
N ASN A 125 1.44 5.24 10.64
CA ASN A 125 0.47 4.18 10.44
C ASN A 125 -0.51 4.07 11.62
N LEU A 126 -0.02 4.16 12.85
CA LEU A 126 -0.85 4.08 14.07
C LEU A 126 -1.75 5.30 14.25
N GLU A 127 -1.26 6.48 13.87
CA GLU A 127 -1.99 7.73 14.04
C GLU A 127 -3.13 7.91 13.02
N HIS A 128 -2.92 7.44 11.79
CA HIS A 128 -3.78 7.81 10.68
C HIS A 128 -4.59 6.67 10.07
N TYR A 129 -4.23 5.41 10.32
CA TYR A 129 -4.92 4.28 9.72
C TYR A 129 -5.61 3.40 10.75
N SER A 130 -6.89 3.18 10.60
CA SER A 130 -7.63 2.21 11.42
C SER A 130 -7.13 0.78 11.17
N VAL A 131 -7.29 -0.09 12.17
CA VAL A 131 -6.96 -1.51 12.04
C VAL A 131 -7.90 -2.16 11.03
N LEU A 132 -7.36 -2.64 9.90
CA LEU A 132 -8.14 -3.33 8.87
C LEU A 132 -8.41 -4.78 9.23
N LEU A 133 -7.46 -5.44 9.87
CA LEU A 133 -7.49 -6.86 10.22
C LEU A 133 -7.36 -7.05 11.74
N PRO A 134 -8.45 -6.90 12.52
CA PRO A 134 -8.43 -7.07 13.97
C PRO A 134 -8.43 -8.56 14.31
N MET A 135 -7.27 -9.21 14.17
CA MET A 135 -7.10 -10.65 14.40
C MET A 135 -6.17 -10.91 15.58
N PRO A 136 -6.46 -11.86 16.45
CA PRO A 136 -5.48 -12.37 17.41
C PRO A 136 -4.25 -12.90 16.69
N GLN A 137 -3.09 -12.72 17.30
CA GLN A 137 -1.82 -13.22 16.78
C GLN A 137 -1.23 -14.19 17.82
N GLU A 138 -0.78 -15.34 17.36
CA GLU A 138 -0.20 -16.40 18.22
C GLU A 138 1.32 -16.24 18.38
N GLU A 139 1.96 -15.44 17.53
CA GLU A 139 3.39 -15.18 17.62
C GLU A 139 3.74 -14.40 18.90
N ALA A 140 4.94 -14.63 19.43
CA ALA A 140 5.45 -13.89 20.58
C ALA A 140 5.46 -12.36 20.33
N PRO A 141 5.11 -11.51 21.31
CA PRO A 141 5.11 -10.05 21.17
C PRO A 141 6.43 -9.46 20.68
N THR A 142 7.56 -10.11 20.97
CA THR A 142 8.90 -9.74 20.52
C THR A 142 9.09 -9.83 19.00
N ARG A 143 8.19 -10.52 18.31
CA ARG A 143 8.14 -10.60 16.84
C ARG A 143 7.26 -9.53 16.22
N TYR A 144 6.68 -8.63 17.02
CA TYR A 144 5.83 -7.52 16.55
C TYR A 144 4.69 -7.93 15.60
N PRO A 145 3.95 -9.03 15.83
CA PRO A 145 3.01 -9.57 14.86
C PRO A 145 1.89 -8.59 14.51
N HIS A 146 1.33 -7.88 15.50
CA HIS A 146 0.29 -6.88 15.26
C HIS A 146 0.80 -5.68 14.45
N LEU A 147 2.02 -5.20 14.76
CA LEU A 147 2.63 -4.09 14.03
C LEU A 147 2.91 -4.47 12.58
N ARG A 148 3.45 -5.65 12.35
CA ARG A 148 3.71 -6.21 11.01
C ARG A 148 2.41 -6.37 10.22
N LEU A 149 1.36 -6.91 10.85
CA LEU A 149 0.05 -7.07 10.23
C LEU A 149 -0.59 -5.73 9.87
N HIS A 150 -0.55 -4.77 10.79
CA HIS A 150 -1.08 -3.44 10.54
C HIS A 150 -0.33 -2.73 9.41
N ASN A 151 1.00 -2.73 9.45
CA ASN A 151 1.84 -2.20 8.39
C ASN A 151 1.60 -2.91 7.04
N GLY A 152 1.38 -4.23 7.06
CA GLY A 152 1.03 -5.01 5.88
C GLY A 152 -0.30 -4.65 5.23
N ALA A 153 -1.21 -4.06 6.01
CA ALA A 153 -2.54 -3.62 5.57
C ALA A 153 -2.57 -2.15 5.08
N ILE A 154 -1.41 -1.51 4.97
CA ILE A 154 -1.24 -0.17 4.40
C ILE A 154 -0.26 -0.31 3.23
N TRP A 155 -0.74 -0.12 2.03
CA TRP A 155 -0.01 -0.43 0.80
C TRP A 155 0.79 0.77 0.32
N ARG A 156 1.88 1.09 1.06
CA ARG A 156 2.82 2.11 0.61
C ARG A 156 3.60 1.64 -0.61
N TRP A 157 3.82 2.54 -1.56
CA TRP A 157 4.68 2.26 -2.72
C TRP A 157 6.14 1.99 -2.31
N VAL A 158 6.61 2.65 -1.26
CA VAL A 158 7.84 2.32 -0.53
C VAL A 158 7.44 2.01 0.90
N ARG A 159 7.70 0.78 1.38
CA ARG A 159 7.21 0.32 2.66
C ARG A 159 8.34 -0.24 3.51
N PRO A 160 8.49 0.20 4.78
CA PRO A 160 9.39 -0.45 5.71
C PRO A 160 8.85 -1.85 6.06
N LEU A 161 9.72 -2.82 6.14
CA LEU A 161 9.41 -4.17 6.59
C LEU A 161 10.25 -4.48 7.81
N ILE A 162 9.71 -5.28 8.72
CA ILE A 162 10.45 -5.80 9.88
C ILE A 162 10.75 -7.26 9.57
N GLY A 163 12.02 -7.55 9.31
CA GLY A 163 12.56 -8.90 9.17
C GLY A 163 13.16 -9.40 10.48
N PHE A 164 13.49 -10.69 10.52
CA PHE A 164 14.22 -11.32 11.61
C PHE A 164 15.28 -12.23 11.01
N ASP A 165 16.48 -12.17 11.57
CA ASP A 165 17.54 -13.11 11.21
C ASP A 165 17.33 -14.48 11.84
N ASP A 166 18.25 -15.43 11.56
CA ASP A 166 18.21 -16.79 12.10
C ASP A 166 18.37 -16.84 13.64
N ALA A 167 18.97 -15.79 14.22
CA ALA A 167 19.08 -15.63 15.67
C ALA A 167 17.82 -14.98 16.29
N GLY A 168 16.85 -14.57 15.46
CA GLY A 168 15.62 -13.92 15.89
C GLY A 168 15.77 -12.45 16.21
N GLN A 169 16.86 -11.81 15.80
CA GLN A 169 17.03 -10.35 15.94
C GLN A 169 16.29 -9.63 14.82
N ALA A 170 15.62 -8.53 15.17
CA ALA A 170 14.89 -7.70 14.19
C ALA A 170 15.86 -6.88 13.35
N HIS A 171 15.57 -6.76 12.06
CA HIS A 171 16.25 -5.88 11.10
C HIS A 171 15.28 -5.20 10.13
#